data_522911dffd0ba6719572b79cdc9b51d5
#
_entry.id   522911dffd0ba6719572b79cdc9b51d5
#
_cell.length_a   1.000
_cell.length_b   1.000
_cell.length_c   1.000
_cell.angle_alpha   90.00
_cell.angle_beta   90.00
_cell.angle_gamma   90.00
#
_symmetry.space_group_name_H-M   'P 1'
#
loop_
_entity.id
_entity.type
_entity.pdbx_description
1 polymer ?
#
loop_
_entity_poly.entity_id
_entity_poly.type
_entity_poly.pdbx_seq_one_letter_code
_entity_poly.pdbx_strand_id
1 'polypeptide(L)'
;VTHVPFFRWVVALGLVVFGVSFVVYATAPEDPETKQVDLTVLSEKADGSCTVSWADPYAKERRKGHYQCDPDRDSLLKGRAYDPDTGHGWDTGWMVTEGFRKGDLFVLGQGDAERGNAMDLSDDLVGLSLVVLIVGVTGGSIRSLYRLSGASPAVVRTARCLEQVASRLAQDHARAVDAVRAAWEPLRQSLVDEALGRVSIEELRHATDGGFDAAELRRCGTRTARDVLDAGTSVLSRMPGVEPGAAERLTAAAQVLAEGAVRAGAGRELLERSDPRVADLLNALSVLVRVGPEGRATVQSATELAALLGPLLERAEPAADQRQMLRADAKEREAAKYAVGELRRLLATVEQRGSVDKFAQTSIDLLRGPDADPAGIVARVDFETRPEKYAHLLTELAVPEPQPLSAR
;
A
#
# COMPACT_ATOMS: atom_id res chain seq x y z
N VAL A 1 -23.28 7.69 -11.77
CA VAL A 1 -22.70 7.93 -13.11
C VAL A 1 -21.65 6.86 -13.33
N THR A 2 -21.98 5.85 -14.15
CA THR A 2 -21.03 4.78 -14.52
C THR A 2 -19.94 5.40 -15.38
N HIS A 3 -18.76 5.65 -14.79
CA HIS A 3 -17.60 6.13 -15.53
C HIS A 3 -17.23 5.12 -16.61
N VAL A 4 -17.42 5.49 -17.87
CA VAL A 4 -16.91 4.72 -18.99
C VAL A 4 -15.39 4.64 -18.86
N PRO A 5 -14.79 3.44 -18.87
CA PRO A 5 -13.35 3.30 -18.68
C PRO A 5 -12.59 4.12 -19.71
N PHE A 6 -11.62 4.91 -19.28
CA PHE A 6 -10.78 5.80 -20.11
C PHE A 6 -10.31 5.14 -21.41
N PHE A 7 -9.86 3.89 -21.36
CA PHE A 7 -9.39 3.15 -22.54
C PHE A 7 -10.45 2.94 -23.64
N ARG A 8 -11.74 2.91 -23.29
CA ARG A 8 -12.82 2.86 -24.29
C ARG A 8 -12.89 4.15 -25.10
N TRP A 9 -12.65 5.30 -24.46
CA TRP A 9 -12.56 6.59 -25.13
C TRP A 9 -11.33 6.67 -26.04
N VAL A 10 -10.20 6.09 -25.62
CA VAL A 10 -8.97 6.02 -26.44
C VAL A 10 -9.22 5.17 -27.69
N VAL A 11 -9.88 4.01 -27.56
CA VAL A 11 -10.25 3.18 -28.72
C VAL A 11 -11.24 3.92 -29.64
N ALA A 12 -12.26 4.57 -29.06
CA ALA A 12 -13.21 5.35 -29.84
C ALA A 12 -12.53 6.50 -30.61
N LEU A 13 -11.60 7.21 -29.99
CA LEU A 13 -10.79 8.25 -30.63
C LEU A 13 -9.95 7.67 -31.77
N GLY A 14 -9.29 6.54 -31.57
CA GLY A 14 -8.53 5.87 -32.62
C GLY A 14 -9.39 5.51 -33.85
N LEU A 15 -10.61 5.00 -33.60
CA LEU A 15 -11.57 4.69 -34.67
C LEU A 15 -12.06 5.95 -35.41
N VAL A 16 -12.27 7.06 -34.72
CA VAL A 16 -12.64 8.33 -35.33
C VAL A 16 -11.53 8.85 -36.23
N VAL A 17 -10.27 8.85 -35.73
CA VAL A 17 -9.11 9.28 -36.51
C VAL A 17 -8.93 8.39 -37.76
N PHE A 18 -9.11 7.08 -37.61
CA PHE A 18 -9.09 6.15 -38.74
C PHE A 18 -10.19 6.45 -39.77
N GLY A 19 -11.41 6.74 -39.32
CA GLY A 19 -12.51 7.13 -40.21
C GLY A 19 -12.24 8.43 -40.95
N VAL A 20 -11.63 9.42 -40.27
CA VAL A 20 -11.24 10.69 -40.91
C VAL A 20 -10.15 10.45 -41.99
N SER A 21 -9.14 9.62 -41.69
CA SER A 21 -8.14 9.24 -42.67
C SER A 21 -8.75 8.61 -43.93
N PHE A 22 -9.71 7.71 -43.76
CA PHE A 22 -10.41 7.08 -44.87
C PHE A 22 -11.20 8.09 -45.70
N VAL A 23 -11.82 9.09 -45.08
CA VAL A 23 -12.53 10.17 -45.78
C VAL A 23 -11.53 11.01 -46.60
N VAL A 24 -10.38 11.39 -46.01
CA VAL A 24 -9.31 12.14 -46.70
C VAL A 24 -8.84 11.36 -47.90
N TYR A 25 -8.57 10.06 -47.75
CA TYR A 25 -8.17 9.20 -48.87
C TYR A 25 -9.24 9.14 -49.97
N ALA A 26 -10.51 8.93 -49.60
CA ALA A 26 -11.62 8.79 -50.56
C ALA A 26 -11.98 10.11 -51.27
N THR A 27 -11.64 11.26 -50.68
CA THR A 27 -11.86 12.58 -51.29
C THR A 27 -10.64 13.15 -51.99
N ALA A 28 -9.52 12.41 -51.99
CA ALA A 28 -8.33 12.82 -52.74
C ALA A 28 -8.63 12.97 -54.23
N PRO A 29 -8.14 14.03 -54.91
CA PRO A 29 -8.40 14.24 -56.33
C PRO A 29 -7.92 13.04 -57.14
N GLU A 30 -8.71 12.59 -58.12
CA GLU A 30 -8.31 11.56 -59.07
C GLU A 30 -7.28 12.12 -60.02
N ASP A 31 -6.30 11.27 -60.47
CA ASP A 31 -5.36 11.67 -61.50
C ASP A 31 -6.12 11.95 -62.80
N PRO A 32 -5.80 13.06 -63.48
CA PRO A 32 -6.42 13.32 -64.77
C PRO A 32 -6.02 12.25 -65.80
N GLU A 33 -6.96 11.86 -66.65
CA GLU A 33 -6.64 10.99 -67.77
C GLU A 33 -5.54 11.64 -68.63
N THR A 34 -4.48 10.90 -68.88
CA THR A 34 -3.33 11.40 -69.62
C THR A 34 -3.07 10.55 -70.86
N LYS A 35 -2.52 11.18 -71.90
CA LYS A 35 -2.09 10.51 -73.13
C LYS A 35 -0.65 10.87 -73.40
N GLN A 36 0.16 9.89 -73.78
CA GLN A 36 1.55 10.09 -74.18
C GLN A 36 1.63 10.88 -75.48
N VAL A 37 2.49 11.89 -75.49
CA VAL A 37 2.74 12.74 -76.63
C VAL A 37 4.26 12.94 -76.84
N ASP A 38 4.67 13.08 -78.09
CA ASP A 38 6.05 13.36 -78.40
C ASP A 38 6.38 14.85 -78.18
N LEU A 39 7.45 15.08 -77.45
CA LEU A 39 7.96 16.41 -77.12
C LEU A 39 9.19 16.72 -77.97
N THR A 40 9.23 17.91 -78.57
CA THR A 40 10.49 18.47 -79.14
C THR A 40 11.11 19.33 -78.04
N VAL A 41 12.32 18.96 -77.60
CA VAL A 41 13.04 19.74 -76.61
C VAL A 41 13.78 20.87 -77.34
N LEU A 42 13.49 22.09 -76.90
CA LEU A 42 14.08 23.31 -77.52
C LEU A 42 15.28 23.83 -76.75
N SER A 43 15.34 23.57 -75.45
CA SER A 43 16.44 23.87 -74.55
C SER A 43 16.39 23.08 -73.31
N GLU A 44 17.50 22.71 -72.70
CA GLU A 44 17.64 22.02 -71.42
C GLU A 44 18.55 22.85 -70.54
N LYS A 45 18.15 23.03 -69.27
CA LYS A 45 18.96 23.66 -68.21
C LYS A 45 19.71 22.61 -67.43
N ALA A 46 20.72 23.07 -66.69
CA ALA A 46 21.53 22.20 -65.84
C ALA A 46 20.71 21.55 -64.61
N ASP A 47 19.56 22.10 -64.28
CA ASP A 47 18.64 21.59 -63.27
C ASP A 47 17.65 20.54 -63.81
N GLY A 48 17.81 20.13 -65.10
CA GLY A 48 16.89 19.17 -65.73
C GLY A 48 15.58 19.80 -66.21
N SER A 49 15.39 21.10 -66.06
CA SER A 49 14.21 21.78 -66.60
C SER A 49 14.38 22.04 -68.08
N CYS A 50 13.41 21.62 -68.88
CA CYS A 50 13.39 21.75 -70.32
C CYS A 50 12.30 22.71 -70.77
N THR A 51 12.61 23.42 -71.86
CA THR A 51 11.60 24.08 -72.70
C THR A 51 11.24 23.16 -73.85
N VAL A 52 9.99 22.74 -73.93
CA VAL A 52 9.50 21.76 -74.86
C VAL A 52 8.40 22.33 -75.76
N SER A 53 8.28 21.77 -77.00
CA SER A 53 7.13 22.03 -77.86
C SER A 53 6.46 20.73 -78.25
N TRP A 54 5.15 20.69 -78.21
CA TRP A 54 4.34 19.53 -78.62
C TRP A 54 3.20 19.93 -79.51
N ALA A 55 2.72 18.99 -80.30
CA ALA A 55 1.53 19.18 -81.11
C ALA A 55 0.29 18.90 -80.26
N ASP A 56 -0.57 19.88 -80.04
CA ASP A 56 -1.85 19.68 -79.38
C ASP A 56 -2.85 19.01 -80.33
N PRO A 57 -3.23 17.77 -80.17
CA PRO A 57 -4.17 17.05 -81.03
C PRO A 57 -5.54 17.64 -81.07
N TYR A 58 -5.89 18.43 -80.05
CA TYR A 58 -7.23 19.03 -79.92
C TYR A 58 -7.32 20.41 -80.54
N ALA A 59 -6.26 21.25 -80.44
CA ALA A 59 -6.22 22.60 -81.00
C ALA A 59 -5.57 22.66 -82.38
N LYS A 60 -4.93 21.57 -82.84
CA LYS A 60 -4.15 21.50 -84.06
C LYS A 60 -3.03 22.55 -84.16
N GLU A 61 -2.58 23.04 -83.07
CA GLU A 61 -1.52 24.04 -82.93
C GLU A 61 -0.30 23.46 -82.20
N ARG A 62 0.87 23.99 -82.33
CA ARG A 62 2.04 23.66 -81.54
C ARG A 62 2.07 24.56 -80.34
N ARG A 63 2.05 23.95 -79.17
CA ARG A 63 2.22 24.61 -77.88
C ARG A 63 3.70 24.57 -77.47
N LYS A 64 4.08 25.51 -76.59
CA LYS A 64 5.39 25.56 -75.94
C LYS A 64 5.16 25.69 -74.41
N GLY A 65 5.99 25.01 -73.65
CA GLY A 65 5.93 25.07 -72.19
C GLY A 65 7.18 24.56 -71.49
N HIS A 66 7.19 24.67 -70.21
CA HIS A 66 8.26 24.11 -69.39
C HIS A 66 7.88 22.68 -69.00
N TYR A 67 8.85 21.80 -68.99
CA TYR A 67 8.72 20.40 -68.63
C TYR A 67 9.97 19.96 -67.91
N GLN A 68 9.85 19.02 -67.00
CA GLN A 68 10.97 18.38 -66.32
C GLN A 68 11.41 17.21 -67.19
N CYS A 69 12.51 17.37 -67.92
CA CYS A 69 13.07 16.28 -68.71
C CYS A 69 13.67 15.23 -67.74
N ASP A 70 13.48 13.96 -68.06
CA ASP A 70 14.09 12.90 -67.28
C ASP A 70 15.59 12.80 -67.63
N PRO A 71 16.52 13.16 -66.72
CA PRO A 71 17.94 13.08 -66.96
C PRO A 71 18.44 11.63 -67.10
N ASP A 72 17.70 10.66 -66.60
CA ASP A 72 18.06 9.22 -66.59
C ASP A 72 17.32 8.42 -67.66
N ARG A 73 16.60 9.08 -68.52
CA ARG A 73 15.71 8.52 -69.53
C ARG A 73 16.31 7.42 -70.36
N ASP A 74 17.60 7.47 -70.56
CA ASP A 74 18.29 6.48 -71.34
C ASP A 74 19.63 6.06 -70.73
N SER A 75 19.52 5.20 -69.72
CA SER A 75 20.68 4.59 -69.09
C SER A 75 21.50 3.72 -70.06
N LEU A 76 20.92 3.31 -71.18
CA LEU A 76 21.57 2.51 -72.21
C LEU A 76 22.24 3.38 -73.24
N LEU A 77 21.61 4.48 -73.67
CA LEU A 77 22.14 5.36 -74.77
C LEU A 77 22.91 6.55 -74.21
N LYS A 78 22.89 6.88 -72.95
CA LYS A 78 23.56 8.03 -72.31
C LYS A 78 23.36 9.36 -73.05
N GLY A 79 22.19 9.52 -73.66
CA GLY A 79 21.89 10.71 -74.48
C GLY A 79 21.18 11.76 -73.63
N ARG A 80 21.57 13.02 -73.78
CA ARG A 80 20.79 14.15 -73.22
C ARG A 80 19.47 14.30 -73.96
N ALA A 81 18.42 14.76 -73.33
CA ALA A 81 17.17 15.08 -74.00
C ALA A 81 17.30 16.16 -75.01
N TYR A 82 18.34 17.02 -74.90
CA TYR A 82 18.70 18.08 -75.88
C TYR A 82 20.13 17.91 -76.36
N ASP A 83 20.31 17.93 -77.67
CA ASP A 83 21.63 17.94 -78.35
C ASP A 83 21.98 19.39 -78.76
N PRO A 84 23.00 20.00 -78.10
CA PRO A 84 23.39 21.37 -78.42
C PRO A 84 23.99 21.53 -79.80
N ASP A 85 24.56 20.47 -80.37
CA ASP A 85 25.20 20.52 -81.69
C ASP A 85 24.18 20.56 -82.82
N THR A 86 23.07 19.90 -82.70
CA THR A 86 21.95 19.94 -83.66
C THR A 86 20.89 20.98 -83.31
N GLY A 87 20.91 21.52 -82.12
CA GLY A 87 19.94 22.51 -81.61
C GLY A 87 18.54 21.94 -81.37
N HIS A 88 18.40 20.62 -81.33
CA HIS A 88 17.14 19.93 -81.14
C HIS A 88 17.29 18.73 -80.18
N GLY A 89 16.20 18.41 -79.55
CA GLY A 89 16.07 17.21 -78.70
C GLY A 89 14.67 16.66 -78.82
N TRP A 90 14.49 15.45 -78.28
CA TRP A 90 13.18 14.88 -78.22
C TRP A 90 12.98 14.19 -76.87
N ASP A 91 11.74 14.21 -76.43
CA ASP A 91 11.27 13.51 -75.19
C ASP A 91 9.83 13.05 -75.37
N THR A 92 9.34 12.25 -74.45
CA THR A 92 7.96 11.88 -74.38
C THR A 92 7.37 12.44 -73.10
N GLY A 93 6.23 13.04 -73.24
CA GLY A 93 5.48 13.56 -72.04
C GLY A 93 4.07 13.05 -72.00
N TRP A 94 3.44 13.37 -70.95
CA TRP A 94 2.03 13.04 -70.72
C TRP A 94 1.20 14.31 -70.86
N MET A 95 0.15 14.28 -71.67
CA MET A 95 -0.76 15.39 -71.86
C MET A 95 -2.12 15.06 -71.28
N VAL A 96 -2.75 16.00 -70.55
CA VAL A 96 -4.06 15.86 -69.97
C VAL A 96 -5.12 15.81 -71.07
N THR A 97 -5.97 14.78 -71.06
CA THR A 97 -6.97 14.55 -72.11
C THR A 97 -8.35 15.11 -71.73
N GLU A 98 -8.62 15.37 -70.46
CA GLU A 98 -9.92 15.82 -69.98
C GLU A 98 -9.83 16.99 -68.98
N GLY A 99 -10.96 17.66 -68.72
CA GLY A 99 -11.04 18.78 -67.79
C GLY A 99 -10.59 20.13 -68.34
N PHE A 100 -10.44 21.10 -67.41
CA PHE A 100 -10.11 22.49 -67.77
C PHE A 100 -8.66 22.67 -68.25
N ARG A 101 -7.76 21.70 -67.93
CA ARG A 101 -6.34 21.64 -68.33
C ARG A 101 -6.10 20.80 -69.58
N LYS A 102 -7.13 20.48 -70.32
CA LYS A 102 -7.02 19.67 -71.51
C LYS A 102 -6.06 20.27 -72.48
N GLY A 103 -5.10 19.48 -72.96
CA GLY A 103 -4.03 19.88 -73.86
C GLY A 103 -2.75 20.40 -73.18
N ASP A 104 -2.77 20.56 -71.83
CA ASP A 104 -1.56 20.91 -71.08
C ASP A 104 -0.71 19.67 -70.80
N LEU A 105 0.60 19.84 -70.68
CA LEU A 105 1.46 18.74 -70.23
C LEU A 105 1.26 18.47 -68.77
N PHE A 106 1.11 17.21 -68.44
CA PHE A 106 1.14 16.72 -67.08
C PHE A 106 2.57 16.60 -66.60
N VAL A 107 2.99 17.51 -65.74
CA VAL A 107 4.32 17.49 -65.10
C VAL A 107 4.17 16.73 -63.81
N LEU A 108 4.82 15.56 -63.71
CA LEU A 108 4.95 14.82 -62.47
C LEU A 108 5.53 15.77 -61.40
N GLY A 109 4.74 16.25 -60.48
CA GLY A 109 5.12 17.22 -59.44
C GLY A 109 4.24 18.48 -59.35
N GLN A 110 3.46 18.86 -60.36
CA GLN A 110 2.51 19.99 -60.29
C GLN A 110 1.08 19.57 -60.00
N GLY A 111 0.65 18.34 -60.41
CA GLY A 111 -0.65 17.77 -60.07
C GLY A 111 -0.56 16.95 -58.76
N ASP A 112 0.64 16.49 -58.42
CA ASP A 112 0.92 15.62 -57.29
C ASP A 112 0.95 16.35 -55.95
N ALA A 113 1.19 17.68 -55.91
CA ALA A 113 1.36 18.37 -54.62
C ALA A 113 0.11 18.37 -53.76
N GLU A 114 -1.09 18.51 -54.33
CA GLU A 114 -2.34 18.46 -53.55
C GLU A 114 -2.74 17.04 -53.23
N ARG A 115 -2.59 16.10 -54.17
CA ARG A 115 -2.86 14.69 -53.95
C ARG A 115 -1.83 14.05 -53.04
N GLY A 116 -0.54 14.32 -53.25
CA GLY A 116 0.56 13.86 -52.42
C GLY A 116 0.40 14.31 -50.99
N ASN A 117 0.10 15.59 -50.74
CA ASN A 117 -0.20 16.12 -49.42
C ASN A 117 -1.42 15.46 -48.79
N ALA A 118 -2.46 15.14 -49.56
CA ALA A 118 -3.66 14.44 -49.02
C ALA A 118 -3.36 12.97 -48.69
N MET A 119 -2.56 12.29 -49.53
CA MET A 119 -2.13 10.91 -49.25
C MET A 119 -1.17 10.84 -48.08
N ASP A 120 -0.16 11.70 -47.99
CA ASP A 120 0.75 11.78 -46.85
C ASP A 120 0.01 12.07 -45.56
N LEU A 121 -0.96 13.00 -45.59
CA LEU A 121 -1.83 13.27 -44.43
C LEU A 121 -2.67 12.06 -44.05
N SER A 122 -3.20 11.33 -45.05
CA SER A 122 -3.96 10.10 -44.77
C SER A 122 -3.09 9.03 -44.13
N ASP A 123 -1.89 8.81 -44.63
CA ASP A 123 -0.93 7.81 -44.11
C ASP A 123 -0.47 8.16 -42.68
N ASP A 124 -0.18 9.44 -42.41
CA ASP A 124 0.12 9.92 -41.05
C ASP A 124 -1.04 9.70 -40.10
N LEU A 125 -2.27 9.96 -40.54
CA LEU A 125 -3.47 9.71 -39.73
C LEU A 125 -3.72 8.22 -39.51
N VAL A 126 -3.44 7.35 -40.50
CA VAL A 126 -3.49 5.88 -40.32
C VAL A 126 -2.48 5.44 -39.25
N GLY A 127 -1.23 5.90 -39.37
CA GLY A 127 -0.17 5.60 -38.42
C GLY A 127 -0.52 6.02 -37.01
N LEU A 128 -1.00 7.26 -36.84
CA LEU A 128 -1.45 7.77 -35.54
C LEU A 128 -2.64 6.96 -34.99
N SER A 129 -3.63 6.67 -35.82
CA SER A 129 -4.82 5.89 -35.41
C SER A 129 -4.44 4.49 -34.92
N LEU A 130 -3.52 3.83 -35.59
CA LEU A 130 -3.02 2.50 -35.23
C LEU A 130 -2.33 2.53 -33.87
N VAL A 131 -1.46 3.52 -33.62
CA VAL A 131 -0.80 3.68 -32.31
C VAL A 131 -1.83 3.90 -31.21
N VAL A 132 -2.81 4.78 -31.42
CA VAL A 132 -3.87 5.06 -30.44
C VAL A 132 -4.71 3.81 -30.18
N LEU A 133 -5.07 3.03 -31.21
CA LEU A 133 -5.80 1.77 -31.07
C LEU A 133 -4.99 0.73 -30.31
N ILE A 134 -3.72 0.55 -30.59
CA ILE A 134 -2.83 -0.37 -29.87
C ILE A 134 -2.78 0.01 -28.38
N VAL A 135 -2.57 1.29 -28.07
CA VAL A 135 -2.55 1.77 -26.67
C VAL A 135 -3.90 1.55 -25.98
N GLY A 136 -4.99 1.82 -26.69
CA GLY A 136 -6.35 1.60 -26.16
C GLY A 136 -6.68 0.14 -25.89
N VAL A 137 -6.35 -0.73 -26.85
CA VAL A 137 -6.61 -2.18 -26.73
C VAL A 137 -5.68 -2.84 -25.71
N THR A 138 -4.38 -2.54 -25.73
CA THR A 138 -3.43 -3.11 -24.77
C THR A 138 -3.70 -2.65 -23.35
N GLY A 139 -3.93 -1.35 -23.16
CA GLY A 139 -4.30 -0.80 -21.84
C GLY A 139 -5.62 -1.36 -21.30
N GLY A 140 -6.64 -1.50 -22.17
CA GLY A 140 -7.91 -2.12 -21.84
C GLY A 140 -7.80 -3.62 -21.54
N SER A 141 -6.98 -4.33 -22.30
CA SER A 141 -6.75 -5.77 -22.15
C SER A 141 -5.98 -6.09 -20.86
N ILE A 142 -4.96 -5.32 -20.51
CA ILE A 142 -4.23 -5.48 -19.26
C ILE A 142 -5.18 -5.30 -18.07
N ARG A 143 -6.03 -4.27 -18.09
CA ARG A 143 -7.01 -4.04 -17.02
C ARG A 143 -8.09 -5.14 -16.96
N SER A 144 -8.48 -5.69 -18.10
CA SER A 144 -9.42 -6.81 -18.18
C SER A 144 -8.79 -8.10 -17.66
N LEU A 145 -7.53 -8.37 -17.97
CA LEU A 145 -6.75 -9.48 -17.43
C LEU A 145 -6.60 -9.40 -15.91
N TYR A 146 -6.38 -8.20 -15.35
CA TYR A 146 -6.39 -7.98 -13.89
C TYR A 146 -7.73 -8.35 -13.26
N ARG A 147 -8.84 -7.99 -13.89
CA ARG A 147 -10.18 -8.36 -13.40
C ARG A 147 -10.47 -9.86 -13.53
N LEU A 148 -10.07 -10.47 -14.64
CA LEU A 148 -10.27 -11.90 -14.90
C LEU A 148 -9.36 -12.77 -14.02
N SER A 149 -8.14 -12.34 -13.76
CA SER A 149 -7.23 -13.07 -12.87
C SER A 149 -7.70 -13.08 -11.41
N GLY A 150 -8.53 -12.13 -10.99
CA GLY A 150 -8.95 -11.94 -9.60
C GLY A 150 -7.87 -11.34 -8.71
N ALA A 151 -6.72 -10.92 -9.26
CA ALA A 151 -5.70 -10.19 -8.51
C ALA A 151 -6.25 -8.83 -8.03
N SER A 152 -5.94 -8.48 -6.81
CA SER A 152 -6.42 -7.24 -6.18
C SER A 152 -5.34 -6.64 -5.28
N PRO A 153 -4.19 -6.21 -5.86
CA PRO A 153 -3.04 -5.75 -5.10
C PRO A 153 -3.35 -4.53 -4.20
N ALA A 154 -4.25 -3.66 -4.64
CA ALA A 154 -4.67 -2.52 -3.83
C ALA A 154 -5.37 -2.95 -2.54
N VAL A 155 -6.30 -3.90 -2.62
CA VAL A 155 -7.05 -4.42 -1.45
C VAL A 155 -6.10 -5.10 -0.46
N VAL A 156 -5.21 -5.97 -0.96
CA VAL A 156 -4.24 -6.68 -0.11
C VAL A 156 -3.28 -5.69 0.56
N ARG A 157 -2.80 -4.68 -0.17
CA ARG A 157 -1.92 -3.64 0.39
C ARG A 157 -2.61 -2.82 1.47
N THR A 158 -3.84 -2.37 1.24
CA THR A 158 -4.62 -1.60 2.22
C THR A 158 -4.92 -2.43 3.46
N ALA A 159 -5.31 -3.70 3.29
CA ALA A 159 -5.56 -4.61 4.41
C ALA A 159 -4.28 -4.89 5.22
N ARG A 160 -3.13 -5.07 4.56
CA ARG A 160 -1.83 -5.25 5.23
C ARG A 160 -1.41 -3.98 6.01
N CYS A 161 -1.62 -2.80 5.44
CA CYS A 161 -1.38 -1.54 6.13
C CYS A 161 -2.28 -1.41 7.39
N LEU A 162 -3.57 -1.76 7.27
CA LEU A 162 -4.51 -1.74 8.38
C LEU A 162 -4.13 -2.74 9.47
N GLU A 163 -3.74 -3.96 9.11
CA GLU A 163 -3.26 -4.98 10.04
C GLU A 163 -2.03 -4.49 10.81
N GLN A 164 -1.06 -3.87 10.11
CA GLN A 164 0.13 -3.29 10.73
C GLN A 164 -0.21 -2.18 11.71
N VAL A 165 -1.14 -1.29 11.36
CA VAL A 165 -1.59 -0.21 12.26
C VAL A 165 -2.28 -0.79 13.50
N ALA A 166 -3.18 -1.75 13.31
CA ALA A 166 -3.89 -2.41 14.40
C ALA A 166 -2.92 -3.17 15.33
N SER A 167 -1.97 -3.91 14.77
CA SER A 167 -0.94 -4.63 15.54
C SER A 167 -0.01 -3.69 16.29
N ARG A 168 0.38 -2.55 15.69
CA ARG A 168 1.19 -1.53 16.39
C ARG A 168 0.45 -0.94 17.56
N LEU A 169 -0.82 -0.60 17.41
CA LEU A 169 -1.64 -0.07 18.49
C LEU A 169 -1.70 -1.06 19.67
N ALA A 170 -1.91 -2.36 19.39
CA ALA A 170 -1.89 -3.40 20.41
C ALA A 170 -0.52 -3.49 21.13
N GLN A 171 0.58 -3.39 20.37
CA GLN A 171 1.94 -3.39 20.92
C GLN A 171 2.23 -2.14 21.76
N ASP A 172 1.76 -0.97 21.34
CA ASP A 172 1.94 0.29 22.09
C ASP A 172 1.20 0.21 23.44
N HIS A 173 -0.02 -0.33 23.44
CA HIS A 173 -0.76 -0.56 24.67
C HIS A 173 -0.06 -1.59 25.58
N ALA A 174 0.40 -2.72 25.04
CA ALA A 174 1.13 -3.71 25.79
C ALA A 174 2.39 -3.10 26.45
N ARG A 175 3.14 -2.27 25.72
CA ARG A 175 4.30 -1.54 26.26
C ARG A 175 3.91 -0.59 27.40
N ALA A 176 2.78 0.11 27.28
CA ALA A 176 2.31 0.98 28.35
C ALA A 176 1.91 0.18 29.60
N VAL A 177 1.26 -0.96 29.44
CA VAL A 177 0.93 -1.88 30.56
C VAL A 177 2.20 -2.44 31.20
N ASP A 178 3.18 -2.85 30.40
CA ASP A 178 4.46 -3.37 30.91
C ASP A 178 5.27 -2.29 31.64
N ALA A 179 5.20 -1.04 31.20
CA ALA A 179 5.79 0.09 31.93
C ALA A 179 5.15 0.28 33.30
N VAL A 180 3.84 0.16 33.41
CA VAL A 180 3.14 0.19 34.71
C VAL A 180 3.58 -0.97 35.60
N ARG A 181 3.67 -2.18 35.06
CA ARG A 181 4.11 -3.36 35.80
C ARG A 181 5.55 -3.20 36.30
N ALA A 182 6.44 -2.69 35.46
CA ALA A 182 7.84 -2.44 35.81
C ALA A 182 7.97 -1.39 36.93
N ALA A 183 7.19 -0.30 36.86
CA ALA A 183 7.16 0.72 37.92
C ALA A 183 6.50 0.23 39.22
N TRP A 184 5.53 -0.67 39.09
CA TRP A 184 4.83 -1.27 40.22
C TRP A 184 5.69 -2.29 41.00
N GLU A 185 6.49 -3.09 40.35
CA GLU A 185 7.21 -4.21 40.95
C GLU A 185 8.04 -3.84 42.20
N PRO A 186 8.87 -2.78 42.20
CA PRO A 186 9.65 -2.39 43.36
C PRO A 186 8.76 -1.92 44.56
N LEU A 187 7.63 -1.30 44.28
CA LEU A 187 6.66 -0.93 45.31
C LEU A 187 5.96 -2.13 45.87
N ARG A 188 5.55 -3.06 45.02
CA ARG A 188 4.95 -4.36 45.42
C ARG A 188 5.87 -5.14 46.36
N GLN A 189 7.15 -5.27 45.98
CA GLN A 189 8.14 -5.94 46.84
C GLN A 189 8.28 -5.24 48.19
N SER A 190 8.36 -3.91 48.19
CA SER A 190 8.45 -3.14 49.43
C SER A 190 7.22 -3.34 50.34
N LEU A 191 6.00 -3.41 49.76
CA LEU A 191 4.76 -3.70 50.52
C LEU A 191 4.78 -5.10 51.09
N VAL A 192 5.18 -6.09 50.33
CA VAL A 192 5.30 -7.47 50.74
C VAL A 192 6.32 -7.59 51.89
N ASP A 193 7.51 -7.01 51.68
CA ASP A 193 8.57 -7.03 52.69
C ASP A 193 8.17 -6.40 54.00
N GLU A 194 7.49 -5.26 53.95
CA GLU A 194 7.00 -4.56 55.12
C GLU A 194 5.91 -5.37 55.85
N ALA A 195 4.94 -5.94 55.11
CA ALA A 195 3.86 -6.73 55.68
C ALA A 195 4.36 -8.04 56.30
N LEU A 196 5.17 -8.79 55.57
CA LEU A 196 5.71 -10.07 56.02
C LEU A 196 6.75 -9.92 57.13
N GLY A 197 7.51 -8.81 57.14
CA GLY A 197 8.45 -8.51 58.21
C GLY A 197 7.76 -8.21 59.56
N ARG A 198 6.51 -7.77 59.53
CA ARG A 198 5.73 -7.53 60.76
C ARG A 198 5.09 -8.80 61.36
N VAL A 199 4.85 -9.81 60.52
CA VAL A 199 4.23 -11.06 60.96
C VAL A 199 5.27 -12.01 61.53
N SER A 200 5.18 -12.30 62.82
CA SER A 200 6.09 -13.20 63.49
C SER A 200 5.81 -14.68 63.14
N ILE A 201 6.84 -15.52 63.32
CA ILE A 201 6.72 -16.98 63.09
C ILE A 201 5.66 -17.61 64.04
N GLU A 202 5.48 -17.00 65.22
CA GLU A 202 4.44 -17.43 66.18
C GLU A 202 3.04 -17.18 65.67
N GLU A 203 2.80 -16.05 65.03
CA GLU A 203 1.52 -15.73 64.41
C GLU A 203 1.20 -16.67 63.24
N LEU A 204 2.20 -17.01 62.44
CA LEU A 204 2.08 -18.03 61.38
C LEU A 204 1.75 -19.41 61.94
N ARG A 205 2.27 -19.76 63.13
CA ARG A 205 1.96 -21.03 63.80
C ARG A 205 0.47 -21.14 64.11
N HIS A 206 -0.16 -20.04 64.55
CA HIS A 206 -1.60 -20.00 64.85
C HIS A 206 -2.43 -20.12 63.55
N ALA A 207 -1.93 -19.59 62.43
CA ALA A 207 -2.63 -19.62 61.15
C ALA A 207 -2.47 -20.96 60.40
N THR A 208 -1.49 -21.83 60.78
CA THR A 208 -1.17 -23.08 60.06
C THR A 208 -1.41 -24.36 60.87
N ASP A 209 -2.18 -24.29 61.95
CA ASP A 209 -2.46 -25.42 62.87
C ASP A 209 -1.19 -26.10 63.47
N GLY A 210 -0.08 -25.43 63.49
CA GLY A 210 1.17 -25.93 64.06
C GLY A 210 1.95 -26.84 63.09
N GLY A 211 2.61 -27.86 63.66
CA GLY A 211 3.47 -28.79 62.89
C GLY A 211 4.93 -28.34 62.76
N PHE A 212 5.31 -27.30 63.52
CA PHE A 212 6.70 -26.84 63.61
C PHE A 212 7.00 -26.22 65.01
N ASP A 213 8.25 -26.26 65.41
CA ASP A 213 8.73 -25.57 66.62
C ASP A 213 9.27 -24.17 66.25
N ALA A 214 8.49 -23.13 66.65
CA ALA A 214 8.86 -21.73 66.38
C ALA A 214 10.15 -21.31 67.07
N ALA A 215 10.51 -21.91 68.24
CA ALA A 215 11.74 -21.59 68.89
C ALA A 215 12.93 -22.17 68.15
N GLU A 216 12.82 -23.34 67.54
CA GLU A 216 13.84 -23.96 66.72
C GLU A 216 14.06 -23.19 65.42
N LEU A 217 12.98 -22.82 64.73
CA LEU A 217 13.06 -22.00 63.53
C LEU A 217 13.73 -20.65 63.80
N ARG A 218 13.47 -20.00 64.93
CA ARG A 218 14.15 -18.77 65.35
C ARG A 218 15.64 -18.97 65.56
N ARG A 219 16.04 -20.09 66.13
CA ARG A 219 17.45 -20.45 66.31
C ARG A 219 18.16 -20.65 64.96
N CYS A 220 17.43 -21.13 63.97
CA CYS A 220 17.90 -21.26 62.60
C CYS A 220 17.85 -19.94 61.78
N GLY A 221 17.42 -18.82 62.39
CA GLY A 221 17.42 -17.50 61.77
C GLY A 221 16.04 -17.10 61.16
N THR A 222 15.05 -17.98 61.11
CA THR A 222 13.71 -17.71 60.56
C THR A 222 12.80 -17.11 61.67
N ARG A 223 12.60 -15.78 61.63
CA ARG A 223 11.85 -15.02 62.67
C ARG A 223 10.53 -14.50 62.19
N THR A 224 10.40 -14.24 60.92
CA THR A 224 9.24 -13.58 60.29
C THR A 224 8.70 -14.39 59.12
N ALA A 225 7.51 -14.07 58.69
CA ALA A 225 6.91 -14.65 57.51
C ALA A 225 7.74 -14.38 56.23
N ARG A 226 8.51 -13.28 56.21
CA ARG A 226 9.48 -12.98 55.13
C ARG A 226 10.59 -14.01 55.08
N ASP A 227 11.20 -14.32 56.25
CA ASP A 227 12.27 -15.30 56.30
C ASP A 227 11.81 -16.69 55.84
N VAL A 228 10.51 -17.02 56.07
CA VAL A 228 9.90 -18.25 55.57
C VAL A 228 9.89 -18.30 54.06
N LEU A 229 9.49 -17.21 53.38
CA LEU A 229 9.49 -17.15 51.93
C LEU A 229 10.93 -17.15 51.33
N ASP A 230 11.82 -16.42 51.96
CA ASP A 230 13.24 -16.34 51.52
C ASP A 230 13.96 -17.70 51.64
N ALA A 231 13.66 -18.47 52.71
CA ALA A 231 14.18 -19.82 52.89
C ALA A 231 13.62 -20.81 51.85
N GLY A 232 12.36 -20.67 51.52
CA GLY A 232 11.64 -21.57 50.60
C GLY A 232 11.39 -22.97 51.20
N THR A 233 10.43 -23.70 50.60
CA THR A 233 9.95 -25.00 51.10
C THR A 233 11.07 -26.04 51.25
N SER A 234 12.03 -26.08 50.34
CA SER A 234 13.13 -27.06 50.33
C SER A 234 14.12 -26.89 51.47
N VAL A 235 14.39 -25.65 51.91
CA VAL A 235 15.24 -25.37 53.06
C VAL A 235 14.48 -25.59 54.38
N LEU A 236 13.25 -25.09 54.46
CA LEU A 236 12.39 -25.26 55.61
C LEU A 236 12.15 -26.73 55.95
N SER A 237 11.93 -27.61 54.99
CA SER A 237 11.72 -29.06 55.20
C SER A 237 12.92 -29.81 55.79
N ARG A 238 14.11 -29.21 55.71
CA ARG A 238 15.37 -29.76 56.27
C ARG A 238 15.67 -29.18 57.66
N MET A 239 14.94 -28.18 58.10
CA MET A 239 15.17 -27.55 59.40
C MET A 239 14.68 -28.47 60.50
N PRO A 240 15.43 -28.53 61.65
CA PRO A 240 15.00 -29.28 62.78
C PRO A 240 13.70 -28.69 63.38
N GLY A 241 12.79 -29.55 63.82
CA GLY A 241 11.51 -29.13 64.42
C GLY A 241 10.43 -28.80 63.39
N VAL A 242 10.63 -29.12 62.07
CA VAL A 242 9.59 -28.98 61.03
C VAL A 242 9.08 -30.37 60.65
N GLU A 243 7.80 -30.63 60.84
CA GLU A 243 7.14 -31.86 60.45
C GLU A 243 6.99 -32.00 58.93
N PRO A 244 6.91 -33.22 58.39
CA PRO A 244 6.62 -33.42 56.95
C PRO A 244 5.34 -32.69 56.55
N GLY A 245 5.41 -31.88 55.48
CA GLY A 245 4.29 -31.08 54.98
C GLY A 245 4.07 -29.74 55.69
N ALA A 246 4.70 -29.48 56.87
CA ALA A 246 4.59 -28.20 57.55
C ALA A 246 5.29 -27.07 56.80
N ALA A 247 6.42 -27.37 56.14
CA ALA A 247 7.14 -26.41 55.29
C ALA A 247 6.25 -25.88 54.12
N GLU A 248 5.47 -26.76 53.51
CA GLU A 248 4.54 -26.38 52.43
C GLU A 248 3.41 -25.49 52.95
N ARG A 249 2.81 -25.86 54.13
CA ARG A 249 1.76 -25.04 54.75
C ARG A 249 2.26 -23.67 55.16
N LEU A 250 3.47 -23.58 55.74
CA LEU A 250 4.13 -22.32 56.09
C LEU A 250 4.35 -21.43 54.90
N THR A 251 4.91 -22.00 53.83
CA THR A 251 5.17 -21.23 52.58
C THR A 251 3.86 -20.77 51.96
N ALA A 252 2.83 -21.64 51.93
CA ALA A 252 1.51 -21.27 51.41
C ALA A 252 0.85 -20.16 52.23
N ALA A 253 0.92 -20.24 53.60
CA ALA A 253 0.39 -19.19 54.46
C ALA A 253 1.12 -17.85 54.27
N ALA A 254 2.43 -17.87 54.16
CA ALA A 254 3.22 -16.67 53.86
C ALA A 254 2.91 -16.08 52.47
N GLN A 255 2.65 -16.91 51.46
CA GLN A 255 2.21 -16.47 50.12
C GLN A 255 0.83 -15.82 50.18
N VAL A 256 -0.13 -16.39 50.90
CA VAL A 256 -1.46 -15.79 51.06
C VAL A 256 -1.39 -14.43 51.78
N LEU A 257 -0.53 -14.29 52.78
CA LEU A 257 -0.26 -13.01 53.41
C LEU A 257 0.37 -11.99 52.47
N ALA A 258 1.33 -12.41 51.66
CA ALA A 258 1.96 -11.57 50.64
C ALA A 258 0.94 -11.06 49.62
N GLU A 259 0.09 -11.95 49.11
CA GLU A 259 -1.00 -11.56 48.18
C GLU A 259 -2.04 -10.64 48.85
N GLY A 260 -2.37 -10.90 50.11
CA GLY A 260 -3.24 -10.05 50.92
C GLY A 260 -2.67 -8.64 51.09
N ALA A 261 -1.36 -8.54 51.37
CA ALA A 261 -0.64 -7.26 51.50
C ALA A 261 -0.64 -6.46 50.20
N VAL A 262 -0.42 -7.14 49.08
CA VAL A 262 -0.46 -6.51 47.75
C VAL A 262 -1.86 -5.97 47.44
N ARG A 263 -2.91 -6.76 47.67
CA ARG A 263 -4.32 -6.35 47.48
C ARG A 263 -4.73 -5.17 48.35
N ALA A 264 -4.35 -5.19 49.62
CA ALA A 264 -4.64 -4.12 50.56
C ALA A 264 -3.81 -2.85 50.29
N GLY A 265 -2.55 -3.02 49.85
CA GLY A 265 -1.62 -1.92 49.61
C GLY A 265 -1.74 -1.28 48.22
N ALA A 266 -2.33 -1.95 47.24
CA ALA A 266 -2.52 -1.44 45.89
C ALA A 266 -3.73 -0.49 45.84
N GLY A 267 -3.66 0.62 46.55
CA GLY A 267 -4.77 1.56 46.69
C GLY A 267 -4.32 3.02 46.60
N ARG A 268 -5.28 3.91 46.86
CA ARG A 268 -5.12 5.36 46.86
C ARG A 268 -4.02 5.83 47.80
N GLU A 269 -3.97 5.28 49.01
CA GLU A 269 -3.01 5.66 50.08
C GLU A 269 -1.54 5.49 49.60
N LEU A 270 -1.26 4.45 48.84
CA LEU A 270 0.06 4.25 48.24
C LEU A 270 0.43 5.38 47.25
N LEU A 271 -0.52 5.73 46.40
CA LEU A 271 -0.33 6.74 45.36
C LEU A 271 -0.18 8.17 45.92
N GLU A 272 -0.65 8.39 47.16
CA GLU A 272 -0.49 9.66 47.89
C GLU A 272 0.89 9.82 48.56
N ARG A 273 1.69 8.74 48.69
CA ARG A 273 3.04 8.78 49.28
C ARG A 273 4.00 9.66 48.47
N SER A 274 4.86 10.39 49.17
CA SER A 274 5.94 11.19 48.57
C SER A 274 7.19 10.31 48.37
N ASP A 275 7.08 9.30 47.52
CA ASP A 275 8.17 8.38 47.14
C ASP A 275 8.49 8.57 45.65
N PRO A 276 9.74 8.74 45.23
CA PRO A 276 10.07 8.87 43.80
C PRO A 276 9.59 7.66 42.99
N ARG A 277 9.56 6.45 43.55
CA ARG A 277 9.03 5.26 42.89
C ARG A 277 7.52 5.38 42.62
N VAL A 278 6.79 6.10 43.48
CA VAL A 278 5.37 6.41 43.25
C VAL A 278 5.20 7.42 42.14
N ALA A 279 6.11 8.38 41.96
CA ALA A 279 6.09 9.30 40.85
C ALA A 279 6.27 8.56 39.51
N ASP A 280 7.19 7.59 39.42
CA ASP A 280 7.38 6.76 38.25
C ASP A 280 6.12 5.93 37.93
N LEU A 281 5.48 5.37 38.97
CA LEU A 281 4.22 4.63 38.80
C LEU A 281 3.07 5.55 38.35
N LEU A 282 2.95 6.76 38.90
CA LEU A 282 1.94 7.74 38.50
C LEU A 282 2.15 8.16 37.03
N ASN A 283 3.39 8.37 36.60
CA ASN A 283 3.73 8.66 35.24
C ASN A 283 3.28 7.54 34.28
N ALA A 284 3.60 6.29 34.61
CA ALA A 284 3.19 5.16 33.79
C ALA A 284 1.65 4.98 33.76
N LEU A 285 0.97 5.11 34.91
CA LEU A 285 -0.48 5.05 35.00
C LEU A 285 -1.16 6.18 34.22
N SER A 286 -0.58 7.39 34.23
CA SER A 286 -1.16 8.57 33.56
C SER A 286 -1.43 8.35 32.09
N VAL A 287 -0.60 7.57 31.41
CA VAL A 287 -0.75 7.20 29.99
C VAL A 287 -2.04 6.41 29.80
N LEU A 288 -2.24 5.36 30.59
CA LEU A 288 -3.42 4.49 30.48
C LEU A 288 -4.71 5.17 30.98
N VAL A 289 -4.60 6.07 31.97
CA VAL A 289 -5.74 6.87 32.46
C VAL A 289 -6.19 7.88 31.41
N ARG A 290 -5.26 8.50 30.65
CA ARG A 290 -5.59 9.42 29.54
C ARG A 290 -6.28 8.69 28.39
N VAL A 291 -5.79 7.52 28.02
CA VAL A 291 -6.40 6.66 27.00
C VAL A 291 -7.84 6.30 27.38
N GLY A 292 -8.09 6.08 28.67
CA GLY A 292 -9.42 5.85 29.21
C GLY A 292 -10.11 4.57 28.71
N PRO A 293 -11.38 4.37 29.07
CA PRO A 293 -12.12 3.14 28.70
C PRO A 293 -12.39 3.04 27.19
N GLU A 294 -12.65 4.16 26.52
CA GLU A 294 -12.89 4.18 25.08
C GLU A 294 -11.64 3.78 24.28
N GLY A 295 -10.47 4.30 24.69
CA GLY A 295 -9.21 3.90 24.07
C GLY A 295 -8.88 2.43 24.30
N ARG A 296 -9.15 1.89 25.49
CA ARG A 296 -8.98 0.44 25.77
C ARG A 296 -9.90 -0.41 24.89
N ALA A 297 -11.16 -0.02 24.72
CA ALA A 297 -12.07 -0.69 23.79
C ALA A 297 -11.58 -0.59 22.32
N THR A 298 -10.96 0.53 21.96
CA THR A 298 -10.35 0.72 20.65
C THR A 298 -9.15 -0.23 20.45
N VAL A 299 -8.29 -0.40 21.46
CA VAL A 299 -7.17 -1.36 21.44
C VAL A 299 -7.69 -2.79 21.30
N GLN A 300 -8.72 -3.16 22.05
CA GLN A 300 -9.35 -4.49 21.93
C GLN A 300 -9.88 -4.70 20.51
N SER A 301 -10.63 -3.75 19.97
CA SER A 301 -11.13 -3.82 18.59
C SER A 301 -10.01 -3.94 17.55
N ALA A 302 -8.89 -3.25 17.77
CA ALA A 302 -7.71 -3.35 16.91
C ALA A 302 -7.06 -4.74 17.00
N THR A 303 -6.95 -5.30 18.20
CA THR A 303 -6.41 -6.65 18.42
C THR A 303 -7.26 -7.71 17.72
N GLU A 304 -8.57 -7.63 17.88
CA GLU A 304 -9.53 -8.53 17.22
C GLU A 304 -9.45 -8.40 15.70
N LEU A 305 -9.36 -7.16 15.20
CA LEU A 305 -9.24 -6.90 13.77
C LEU A 305 -7.93 -7.46 13.20
N ALA A 306 -6.79 -7.28 13.87
CA ALA A 306 -5.51 -7.84 13.45
C ALA A 306 -5.56 -9.38 13.42
N ALA A 307 -6.17 -10.01 14.41
CA ALA A 307 -6.37 -11.46 14.46
C ALA A 307 -7.25 -11.99 13.33
N LEU A 308 -8.24 -11.21 12.87
CA LEU A 308 -9.07 -11.56 11.71
C LEU A 308 -8.36 -11.33 10.38
N LEU A 309 -7.57 -10.25 10.27
CA LEU A 309 -6.87 -9.90 9.02
C LEU A 309 -5.71 -10.85 8.69
N GLY A 310 -4.95 -11.31 9.70
CA GLY A 310 -3.78 -12.17 9.49
C GLY A 310 -4.07 -13.40 8.62
N PRO A 311 -4.99 -14.30 9.01
CA PRO A 311 -5.31 -15.49 8.22
C PRO A 311 -5.94 -15.20 6.85
N LEU A 312 -6.61 -14.04 6.71
CA LEU A 312 -7.16 -13.62 5.42
C LEU A 312 -6.07 -13.10 4.49
N LEU A 313 -5.09 -12.37 5.01
CA LEU A 313 -3.95 -11.88 4.26
C LEU A 313 -3.06 -13.01 3.77
N GLU A 314 -2.81 -14.03 4.59
CA GLU A 314 -2.08 -15.23 4.17
C GLU A 314 -2.77 -15.91 2.99
N ARG A 315 -4.08 -16.12 3.05
CA ARG A 315 -4.87 -16.70 1.97
C ARG A 315 -4.96 -15.80 0.74
N ALA A 316 -4.94 -14.49 0.92
CA ALA A 316 -4.99 -13.50 -0.16
C ALA A 316 -3.62 -13.23 -0.79
N GLU A 317 -2.52 -13.77 -0.27
CA GLU A 317 -1.15 -13.51 -0.74
C GLU A 317 -1.00 -13.65 -2.27
N PRO A 318 -1.52 -14.72 -2.93
CA PRO A 318 -1.45 -14.82 -4.39
C PRO A 318 -2.12 -13.65 -5.12
N ALA A 319 -3.16 -13.04 -4.53
CA ALA A 319 -3.87 -11.92 -5.14
C ALA A 319 -3.13 -10.57 -5.01
N ALA A 320 -2.04 -10.53 -4.27
CA ALA A 320 -1.18 -9.34 -4.16
C ALA A 320 -0.40 -9.06 -5.45
N ASP A 321 -0.10 -10.08 -6.26
CA ASP A 321 0.58 -9.96 -7.55
C ASP A 321 -0.12 -10.81 -8.61
N GLN A 322 -0.29 -10.22 -9.81
CA GLN A 322 -0.91 -10.91 -10.95
C GLN A 322 -0.13 -12.16 -11.37
N ARG A 323 1.20 -12.10 -11.33
CA ARG A 323 2.04 -13.23 -11.73
C ARG A 323 1.90 -14.40 -10.76
N GLN A 324 1.81 -14.11 -9.48
CA GLN A 324 1.57 -15.12 -8.45
C GLN A 324 0.18 -15.72 -8.61
N MET A 325 -0.84 -14.89 -8.84
CA MET A 325 -2.22 -15.35 -9.06
C MET A 325 -2.37 -16.25 -10.29
N LEU A 326 -1.60 -16.00 -11.36
CA LEU A 326 -1.59 -16.84 -12.57
C LEU A 326 -0.85 -18.17 -12.36
N ARG A 327 0.16 -18.20 -11.48
CA ARG A 327 0.94 -19.42 -11.15
C ARG A 327 0.26 -20.29 -10.10
N ALA A 328 -0.58 -19.70 -9.25
CA ALA A 328 -1.32 -20.42 -8.23
C ALA A 328 -2.22 -21.50 -8.83
N ASP A 329 -2.43 -22.59 -8.14
CA ASP A 329 -3.35 -23.64 -8.55
C ASP A 329 -4.83 -23.16 -8.48
N ALA A 330 -5.76 -23.99 -8.96
CA ALA A 330 -7.18 -23.61 -9.01
C ALA A 330 -7.77 -23.41 -7.60
N LYS A 331 -7.35 -24.21 -6.62
CA LYS A 331 -7.82 -24.17 -5.25
C LYS A 331 -7.28 -22.92 -4.52
N GLU A 332 -5.99 -22.64 -4.69
CA GLU A 332 -5.35 -21.45 -4.15
C GLU A 332 -5.96 -20.16 -4.72
N ARG A 333 -6.21 -20.11 -6.04
CA ARG A 333 -6.88 -18.96 -6.69
C ARG A 333 -8.28 -18.72 -6.14
N GLU A 334 -9.04 -19.79 -5.90
CA GLU A 334 -10.38 -19.66 -5.36
C GLU A 334 -10.37 -19.19 -3.90
N ALA A 335 -9.47 -19.73 -3.10
CA ALA A 335 -9.23 -19.29 -1.72
C ALA A 335 -8.80 -17.82 -1.66
N ALA A 336 -7.89 -17.38 -2.55
CA ALA A 336 -7.44 -16.01 -2.63
C ALA A 336 -8.56 -15.04 -3.05
N LYS A 337 -9.40 -15.41 -4.04
CA LYS A 337 -10.57 -14.60 -4.44
C LYS A 337 -11.57 -14.46 -3.30
N TYR A 338 -11.85 -15.54 -2.58
CA TYR A 338 -12.72 -15.50 -1.40
C TYR A 338 -12.15 -14.58 -0.33
N ALA A 339 -10.87 -14.74 0.02
CA ALA A 339 -10.20 -13.91 1.00
C ALA A 339 -10.21 -12.42 0.62
N VAL A 340 -9.96 -12.08 -0.64
CA VAL A 340 -10.08 -10.70 -1.15
C VAL A 340 -11.50 -10.17 -1.00
N GLY A 341 -12.53 -11.00 -1.20
CA GLY A 341 -13.93 -10.63 -0.98
C GLY A 341 -14.19 -10.27 0.48
N GLU A 342 -13.72 -11.09 1.42
CA GLU A 342 -13.85 -10.83 2.86
C GLU A 342 -13.05 -9.59 3.29
N LEU A 343 -11.81 -9.43 2.80
CA LEU A 343 -11.00 -8.24 3.06
C LEU A 343 -11.71 -6.96 2.62
N ARG A 344 -12.37 -6.95 1.46
CA ARG A 344 -13.16 -5.78 1.01
C ARG A 344 -14.31 -5.45 1.94
N ARG A 345 -15.02 -6.46 2.45
CA ARG A 345 -16.12 -6.27 3.40
C ARG A 345 -15.61 -5.70 4.72
N LEU A 346 -14.52 -6.25 5.24
CA LEU A 346 -13.89 -5.75 6.46
C LEU A 346 -13.40 -4.32 6.31
N LEU A 347 -12.69 -4.00 5.21
CA LEU A 347 -12.22 -2.64 4.94
C LEU A 347 -13.37 -1.64 4.85
N ALA A 348 -14.47 -1.99 4.17
CA ALA A 348 -15.65 -1.14 4.09
C ALA A 348 -16.29 -0.92 5.48
N THR A 349 -16.33 -1.95 6.32
CA THR A 349 -16.86 -1.84 7.69
C THR A 349 -15.98 -0.94 8.56
N VAL A 350 -14.65 -1.08 8.46
CA VAL A 350 -13.68 -0.26 9.18
C VAL A 350 -13.78 1.21 8.79
N GLU A 351 -13.93 1.47 7.47
CA GLU A 351 -14.12 2.82 6.93
C GLU A 351 -15.42 3.45 7.42
N GLN A 352 -16.55 2.71 7.33
CA GLN A 352 -17.85 3.18 7.82
C GLN A 352 -17.87 3.53 9.30
N ARG A 353 -17.09 2.80 10.13
CA ARG A 353 -16.99 3.04 11.57
C ARG A 353 -15.97 4.13 11.94
N GLY A 354 -15.20 4.65 11.01
CA GLY A 354 -14.12 5.59 11.27
C GLY A 354 -13.04 5.01 12.20
N SER A 355 -12.82 3.68 12.16
CA SER A 355 -11.94 3.00 13.11
C SER A 355 -10.48 3.41 12.95
N VAL A 356 -10.04 3.78 11.74
CA VAL A 356 -8.66 4.19 11.46
C VAL A 356 -8.29 5.46 12.23
N ASP A 357 -9.20 6.45 12.25
CA ASP A 357 -8.97 7.71 12.98
C ASP A 357 -8.92 7.47 14.49
N LYS A 358 -9.77 6.56 15.00
CA LYS A 358 -9.74 6.16 16.40
C LYS A 358 -8.44 5.44 16.76
N PHE A 359 -7.95 4.56 15.90
CA PHE A 359 -6.67 3.87 16.10
C PHE A 359 -5.51 4.87 16.13
N ALA A 360 -5.49 5.82 15.18
CA ALA A 360 -4.47 6.86 15.12
C ALA A 360 -4.48 7.75 16.37
N GLN A 361 -5.66 8.20 16.81
CA GLN A 361 -5.79 9.02 18.01
C GLN A 361 -5.34 8.27 19.26
N THR A 362 -5.80 7.02 19.44
CA THR A 362 -5.41 6.19 20.59
C THR A 362 -3.91 5.90 20.61
N SER A 363 -3.29 5.66 19.45
CA SER A 363 -1.84 5.48 19.35
C SER A 363 -1.07 6.74 19.74
N ILE A 364 -1.54 7.92 19.32
CA ILE A 364 -0.96 9.20 19.73
C ILE A 364 -1.06 9.40 21.25
N ASP A 365 -2.21 9.06 21.84
CA ASP A 365 -2.42 9.20 23.27
C ASP A 365 -1.53 8.24 24.07
N LEU A 366 -1.28 7.04 23.58
CA LEU A 366 -0.34 6.07 24.16
C LEU A 366 1.13 6.50 24.03
N LEU A 367 1.51 7.12 22.89
CA LEU A 367 2.87 7.56 22.62
C LEU A 367 3.23 8.88 23.30
N ARG A 368 2.25 9.70 23.68
CA ARG A 368 2.44 10.89 24.52
C ARG A 368 2.74 10.50 25.97
N GLY A 369 3.73 9.62 26.12
CA GLY A 369 4.18 9.10 27.40
C GLY A 369 4.90 10.13 28.27
N PRO A 370 5.43 9.68 29.42
CA PRO A 370 6.02 10.51 30.47
C PRO A 370 7.35 11.16 30.11
N ASP A 371 7.91 10.92 28.94
CA ASP A 371 9.19 11.48 28.51
C ASP A 371 9.24 13.01 28.53
N ALA A 372 8.09 13.67 28.56
CA ALA A 372 7.97 15.13 28.66
C ALA A 372 7.89 15.64 30.13
N ASP A 373 7.78 14.74 31.12
CA ASP A 373 7.62 15.11 32.54
C ASP A 373 8.50 14.23 33.48
N PRO A 374 9.81 14.42 33.43
CA PRO A 374 10.73 13.61 34.25
C PRO A 374 10.54 13.83 35.77
N ALA A 375 9.89 14.89 36.18
CA ALA A 375 9.62 15.15 37.59
C ALA A 375 8.26 14.60 38.07
N GLY A 376 7.45 14.03 37.18
CA GLY A 376 6.14 13.49 37.52
C GLY A 376 5.10 14.54 37.96
N ILE A 377 5.37 15.82 37.74
CA ILE A 377 4.51 16.91 38.22
C ILE A 377 3.15 16.86 37.53
N VAL A 378 3.12 16.68 36.23
CA VAL A 378 1.87 16.62 35.46
C VAL A 378 1.03 15.41 35.85
N ALA A 379 1.68 14.25 36.02
CA ALA A 379 1.00 13.03 36.46
C ALA A 379 0.47 13.17 37.89
N ARG A 380 1.19 13.86 38.78
CA ARG A 380 0.73 14.13 40.15
C ARG A 380 -0.47 15.04 40.17
N VAL A 381 -0.46 16.15 39.42
CA VAL A 381 -1.60 17.07 39.30
C VAL A 381 -2.82 16.34 38.69
N ASP A 382 -2.59 15.51 37.68
CA ASP A 382 -3.64 14.71 37.07
C ASP A 382 -4.23 13.70 38.06
N PHE A 383 -3.39 13.02 38.90
CA PHE A 383 -3.83 12.14 39.96
C PHE A 383 -4.68 12.87 40.99
N GLU A 384 -4.28 14.06 41.45
CA GLU A 384 -5.05 14.84 42.42
C GLU A 384 -6.45 15.21 41.94
N THR A 385 -6.63 15.39 40.62
CA THR A 385 -7.95 15.68 40.05
C THR A 385 -8.86 14.44 39.91
N ARG A 386 -8.28 13.23 39.76
CA ARG A 386 -9.04 12.00 39.51
C ARG A 386 -8.44 10.75 40.17
N PRO A 387 -8.21 10.77 41.49
CA PRO A 387 -7.47 9.71 42.19
C PRO A 387 -8.10 8.34 42.06
N GLU A 388 -9.43 8.28 42.00
CA GLU A 388 -10.17 7.01 41.89
C GLU A 388 -9.88 6.24 40.62
N LYS A 389 -9.64 6.97 39.50
CA LYS A 389 -9.30 6.31 38.23
C LYS A 389 -7.93 5.63 38.27
N TYR A 390 -6.95 6.28 38.93
CA TYR A 390 -5.62 5.72 39.12
C TYR A 390 -5.63 4.52 40.06
N ALA A 391 -6.32 4.63 41.21
CA ALA A 391 -6.44 3.56 42.15
C ALA A 391 -7.15 2.34 41.55
N HIS A 392 -8.25 2.54 40.84
CA HIS A 392 -8.98 1.48 40.16
C HIS A 392 -8.09 0.78 39.12
N LEU A 393 -7.40 1.54 38.28
CA LEU A 393 -6.51 0.98 37.24
C LEU A 393 -5.34 0.21 37.84
N LEU A 394 -4.74 0.73 38.93
CA LEU A 394 -3.69 0.02 39.63
C LEU A 394 -4.20 -1.30 40.20
N THR A 395 -5.38 -1.31 40.84
CA THR A 395 -5.98 -2.52 41.37
C THR A 395 -6.28 -3.54 40.28
N GLU A 396 -6.78 -3.11 39.13
CA GLU A 396 -7.05 -3.96 37.97
C GLU A 396 -5.75 -4.63 37.42
N LEU A 397 -4.64 -3.89 37.39
CA LEU A 397 -3.36 -4.37 36.85
C LEU A 397 -2.51 -5.13 37.92
N ALA A 398 -2.67 -4.81 39.21
CA ALA A 398 -1.89 -5.41 40.27
C ALA A 398 -2.40 -6.80 40.70
N VAL A 399 -3.68 -7.10 40.48
CA VAL A 399 -4.25 -8.40 40.72
C VAL A 399 -4.23 -9.20 39.42
N PRO A 400 -3.37 -10.21 39.27
CA PRO A 400 -3.43 -11.06 38.10
C PRO A 400 -4.80 -11.73 38.07
N GLU A 401 -5.52 -11.62 36.94
CA GLU A 401 -6.73 -12.43 36.75
C GLU A 401 -6.41 -13.90 37.02
N PRO A 402 -7.25 -14.60 37.82
CA PRO A 402 -7.05 -16.03 38.00
C PRO A 402 -7.06 -16.69 36.62
N GLN A 403 -5.92 -17.23 36.22
CA GLN A 403 -5.84 -17.99 34.98
C GLN A 403 -6.92 -19.06 35.03
N PRO A 404 -7.84 -19.13 34.05
CA PRO A 404 -8.79 -20.22 34.00
C PRO A 404 -7.98 -21.51 34.00
N LEU A 405 -8.19 -22.33 35.01
CA LEU A 405 -7.62 -23.67 35.11
C LEU A 405 -7.85 -24.34 33.77
N SER A 406 -6.78 -24.43 32.98
CA SER A 406 -6.80 -25.16 31.71
C SER A 406 -7.26 -26.58 32.08
N ALA A 407 -8.50 -26.90 31.74
CA ALA A 407 -9.03 -28.25 31.85
C ALA A 407 -8.08 -29.17 31.05
N ARG A 408 -7.28 -29.96 31.77
CA ARG A 408 -6.53 -31.07 31.23
C ARG A 408 -7.47 -32.24 30.96
#